data_16cbed7a1ffd1e7c8aaa70aac6718b3a
#
_entry.id   16cbed7a1ffd1e7c8aaa70aac6718b3a
#
_cell.length_a   1.000
_cell.length_b   1.000
_cell.length_c   1.000
_cell.angle_alpha   90.00
_cell.angle_beta   90.00
_cell.angle_gamma   90.00
#
_symmetry.space_group_name_H-M   'P 1'
#
loop_
_entity.id
_entity.type
_entity.pdbx_description
1 polymer ?
#
loop_
_entity_poly.entity_id
_entity_poly.type
_entity_poly.pdbx_seq_one_letter_code
_entity_poly.pdbx_strand_id
1 'polypeptide(L)'
;MKHGELYRVCKGNKNDPKDYRVYLIVSRQVLIDSQFPTVICAPIRTNYGSLPTQVEIGVNEGLKHNSAIFCDDLISIPKSILTDYISSISEAKMEEVNTALRIALAVE
;
A
#
# COMPACT_ATOMS: atom_id res chain seq x y z
N MET A 1 -9.20 -10.41 -0.68
CA MET A 1 -8.08 -9.46 -0.90
C MET A 1 -8.04 -9.07 -2.37
N LYS A 2 -7.90 -7.79 -2.64
CA LYS A 2 -7.92 -7.28 -4.02
C LYS A 2 -6.80 -6.28 -4.27
N HIS A 3 -6.36 -6.22 -5.51
CA HIS A 3 -5.44 -5.20 -6.00
C HIS A 3 -6.01 -3.81 -5.70
N GLY A 4 -5.18 -2.93 -5.14
CA GLY A 4 -5.60 -1.57 -4.78
C GLY A 4 -6.25 -1.42 -3.41
N GLU A 5 -6.29 -2.47 -2.61
CA GLU A 5 -6.79 -2.39 -1.24
C GLU A 5 -5.69 -1.97 -0.26
N LEU A 6 -6.10 -1.21 0.77
CA LEU A 6 -5.25 -0.80 1.88
C LEU A 6 -5.51 -1.70 3.08
N TYR A 7 -4.44 -2.18 3.68
CA TYR A 7 -4.49 -3.02 4.89
C TYR A 7 -3.58 -2.46 5.97
N ARG A 8 -4.01 -2.62 7.23
CA ARG A 8 -3.25 -2.25 8.40
C ARG A 8 -2.65 -3.53 9.01
N VAL A 9 -1.37 -3.46 9.38
CA VAL A 9 -0.66 -4.58 10.00
C VAL A 9 -0.05 -4.10 11.31
N CYS A 10 -0.27 -4.87 12.38
CA CYS A 10 0.36 -4.62 13.67
C CYS A 10 1.75 -5.27 13.68
N LYS A 11 2.79 -4.47 13.93
CA LYS A 11 4.18 -4.93 13.97
C LYS A 11 4.65 -5.27 15.39
N GLY A 12 3.84 -5.02 16.41
CA GLY A 12 4.24 -5.24 17.80
C GLY A 12 3.05 -5.24 18.74
N ASN A 13 2.94 -4.22 19.60
CA ASN A 13 1.89 -4.13 20.59
C ASN A 13 0.58 -3.65 19.97
N LYS A 14 -0.46 -4.48 20.02
CA LYS A 14 -1.79 -4.16 19.49
C LYS A 14 -2.42 -2.92 20.12
N ASN A 15 -2.00 -2.55 21.33
CA ASN A 15 -2.52 -1.40 22.04
C ASN A 15 -1.74 -0.11 21.78
N ASP A 16 -0.64 -0.18 21.02
CA ASP A 16 0.18 0.98 20.66
C ASP A 16 -0.06 1.37 19.21
N PRO A 17 -0.66 2.56 18.93
CA PRO A 17 -0.89 3.01 17.56
C PRO A 17 0.39 3.11 16.72
N LYS A 18 1.54 3.31 17.35
CA LYS A 18 2.83 3.42 16.67
C LYS A 18 3.31 2.10 16.09
N ASP A 19 2.77 0.98 16.56
CA ASP A 19 3.16 -0.35 16.09
C ASP A 19 2.36 -0.79 14.86
N TYR A 20 1.46 0.04 14.36
CA TYR A 20 0.69 -0.26 13.16
C TYR A 20 1.34 0.35 11.92
N ARG A 21 1.28 -0.40 10.83
CA ARG A 21 1.74 0.04 9.51
C ARG A 21 0.64 -0.19 8.50
N VAL A 22 0.55 0.69 7.50
CA VAL A 22 -0.43 0.58 6.43
C VAL A 22 0.28 0.26 5.13
N TYR A 23 -0.33 -0.62 4.35
CA TYR A 23 0.22 -1.06 3.06
C TYR A 23 -0.86 -1.05 1.98
N LEU A 24 -0.45 -0.67 0.78
CA LEU A 24 -1.28 -0.80 -0.42
C LEU A 24 -0.88 -2.07 -1.15
N ILE A 25 -1.86 -2.90 -1.53
CA ILE A 25 -1.60 -4.10 -2.31
C ILE A 25 -1.44 -3.71 -3.78
N VAL A 26 -0.25 -3.94 -4.31
CA VAL A 26 0.07 -3.60 -5.71
C VAL A 26 0.24 -4.83 -6.61
N SER A 27 0.29 -6.04 -6.04
CA SER A 27 0.33 -7.26 -6.82
C SER A 27 -0.87 -7.37 -7.75
N ARG A 28 -0.68 -8.02 -8.89
CA ARG A 28 -1.76 -8.31 -9.83
C ARG A 28 -2.75 -9.31 -9.22
N GLN A 29 -4.01 -9.18 -9.62
CA GLN A 29 -5.10 -9.98 -9.02
C GLN A 29 -4.89 -11.49 -9.17
N VAL A 30 -4.35 -11.94 -10.28
CA VAL A 30 -4.12 -13.38 -10.50
C VAL A 30 -3.15 -13.97 -9.47
N LEU A 31 -2.15 -13.19 -9.03
CA LEU A 31 -1.24 -13.62 -7.97
C LEU A 31 -1.94 -13.61 -6.61
N ILE A 32 -2.73 -12.57 -6.35
CA ILE A 32 -3.50 -12.46 -5.10
C ILE A 32 -4.42 -13.66 -4.92
N ASP A 33 -5.09 -14.08 -6.00
CA ASP A 33 -6.05 -15.20 -5.97
C ASP A 33 -5.38 -16.57 -5.98
N SER A 34 -4.09 -16.63 -6.23
CA SER A 34 -3.33 -17.87 -6.28
C SER A 34 -2.96 -18.36 -4.87
N GLN A 35 -2.34 -19.53 -4.80
CA GLN A 35 -1.80 -20.07 -3.54
C GLN A 35 -0.43 -19.52 -3.19
N PHE A 36 0.12 -18.59 -3.98
CA PHE A 36 1.40 -17.96 -3.68
C PHE A 36 1.29 -17.23 -2.32
N PRO A 37 2.23 -17.45 -1.39
CA PRO A 37 2.02 -17.04 0.01
C PRO A 37 2.14 -15.55 0.29
N THR A 38 2.77 -14.78 -0.61
CA THR A 38 3.01 -13.36 -0.39
C THR A 38 2.41 -12.50 -1.51
N VAL A 39 2.22 -11.22 -1.23
CA VAL A 39 1.86 -10.21 -2.22
C VAL A 39 2.81 -9.03 -2.09
N ILE A 40 3.02 -8.33 -3.20
CA ILE A 40 3.84 -7.11 -3.21
C ILE A 40 2.98 -5.95 -2.76
N CYS A 41 3.51 -5.19 -1.80
CA CYS A 41 2.82 -4.03 -1.23
C CYS A 41 3.73 -2.80 -1.29
N ALA A 42 3.10 -1.63 -1.29
CA ALA A 42 3.79 -0.36 -1.13
C ALA A 42 3.45 0.20 0.26
N PRO A 43 4.46 0.58 1.06
CA PRO A 43 4.20 1.12 2.40
C PRO A 43 3.64 2.53 2.32
N ILE A 44 2.82 2.87 3.31
CA ILE A 44 2.22 4.19 3.48
C ILE A 44 2.93 4.88 4.65
N ARG A 45 3.39 6.11 4.42
CA ARG A 45 4.08 6.88 5.46
C ARG A 45 3.56 8.30 5.54
N THR A 46 3.60 8.88 6.75
CA THR A 46 3.17 10.25 6.99
C THR A 46 4.28 11.28 6.79
N ASN A 47 5.53 10.85 6.82
CA ASN A 47 6.68 11.71 6.54
C ASN A 47 7.13 11.49 5.11
N TYR A 48 6.82 12.43 4.21
CA TYR A 48 7.09 12.28 2.79
C TYR A 48 7.41 13.62 2.14
N GLY A 49 8.01 13.57 0.95
CA GLY A 49 8.35 14.75 0.15
C GLY A 49 7.50 14.88 -1.10
N SER A 50 8.09 15.38 -2.16
CA SER A 50 7.40 15.63 -3.42
C SER A 50 8.00 14.80 -4.57
N LEU A 51 8.45 13.59 -4.29
CA LEU A 51 9.01 12.72 -5.31
C LEU A 51 7.89 12.16 -6.21
N PRO A 52 8.16 11.97 -7.50
CA PRO A 52 7.17 11.43 -8.44
C PRO A 52 6.78 9.98 -8.12
N THR A 53 7.56 9.29 -7.28
CA THR A 53 7.30 7.92 -6.83
C THR A 53 6.48 7.86 -5.54
N GLN A 54 6.10 9.01 -5.00
CA GLN A 54 5.27 9.12 -3.79
C GLN A 54 3.90 9.67 -4.17
N VAL A 55 2.86 8.89 -3.91
CA VAL A 55 1.49 9.25 -4.27
C VAL A 55 0.72 9.65 -3.02
N GLU A 56 0.24 10.89 -2.96
CA GLU A 56 -0.48 11.38 -1.79
C GLU A 56 -1.83 10.72 -1.62
N ILE A 57 -2.13 10.33 -0.39
CA ILE A 57 -3.44 9.85 0.05
C ILE A 57 -3.71 10.37 1.46
N GLY A 58 -4.93 10.23 1.93
CA GLY A 58 -5.28 10.74 3.26
C GLY A 58 -6.66 10.33 3.72
N VAL A 59 -7.40 11.29 4.27
CA VAL A 59 -8.71 11.05 4.87
C VAL A 59 -9.70 10.44 3.88
N ASN A 60 -9.65 10.84 2.62
CA ASN A 60 -10.54 10.30 1.58
C ASN A 60 -10.33 8.80 1.35
N GLU A 61 -9.18 8.27 1.70
CA GLU A 61 -8.84 6.85 1.58
C GLU A 61 -8.96 6.11 2.91
N GLY A 62 -9.54 6.75 3.93
CA GLY A 62 -9.76 6.12 5.24
C GLY A 62 -8.59 6.23 6.21
N LEU A 63 -7.60 7.07 5.92
CA LEU A 63 -6.46 7.29 6.80
C LEU A 63 -6.72 8.43 7.78
N LYS A 64 -6.02 8.43 8.90
CA LYS A 64 -6.13 9.48 9.92
C LYS A 64 -5.37 10.75 9.55
N HIS A 65 -4.32 10.62 8.76
CA HIS A 65 -3.39 11.71 8.44
C HIS A 65 -3.08 11.73 6.96
N ASN A 66 -2.69 12.90 6.46
CA ASN A 66 -2.10 13.01 5.13
C ASN A 66 -0.87 12.13 5.06
N SER A 67 -0.78 11.34 4.02
CA SER A 67 0.22 10.28 3.87
C SER A 67 0.60 10.16 2.40
N ALA A 68 1.59 9.33 2.12
CA ALA A 68 1.92 8.98 0.75
C ALA A 68 2.23 7.49 0.62
N ILE A 69 1.93 6.98 -0.56
CA ILE A 69 2.27 5.62 -0.97
C ILE A 69 3.70 5.67 -1.52
N PHE A 70 4.60 4.88 -0.92
CA PHE A 70 6.02 4.87 -1.28
C PHE A 70 6.32 3.76 -2.29
N CYS A 71 6.28 4.12 -3.57
CA CYS A 71 6.48 3.14 -4.64
C CYS A 71 7.95 2.71 -4.82
N ASP A 72 8.90 3.44 -4.24
CA ASP A 72 10.31 3.04 -4.25
C ASP A 72 10.64 1.96 -3.22
N ASP A 73 9.76 1.73 -2.26
CA ASP A 73 10.03 0.84 -1.12
C ASP A 73 9.15 -0.41 -1.12
N LEU A 74 8.89 -0.97 -2.29
CA LEU A 74 8.04 -2.16 -2.41
C LEU A 74 8.55 -3.31 -1.55
N ILE A 75 7.63 -4.04 -0.93
CA ILE A 75 7.95 -5.14 -0.03
C ILE A 75 6.94 -6.28 -0.23
N SER A 76 7.43 -7.53 -0.15
CA SER A 76 6.57 -8.71 -0.15
C SER A 76 6.09 -8.96 1.27
N ILE A 77 4.78 -9.10 1.43
CA ILE A 77 4.13 -9.32 2.73
C ILE A 77 3.32 -10.61 2.67
N PRO A 78 3.42 -11.48 3.70
CA PRO A 78 2.61 -12.68 3.76
C PRO A 78 1.10 -12.34 3.74
N LYS A 79 0.34 -13.03 2.90
CA LYS A 79 -1.11 -12.84 2.83
C LYS A 79 -1.78 -13.07 4.18
N SER A 80 -1.23 -13.97 4.99
CA SER A 80 -1.80 -14.35 6.29
C SER A 80 -1.88 -13.21 7.30
N ILE A 81 -1.05 -12.18 7.17
CA ILE A 81 -1.07 -11.04 8.10
C ILE A 81 -1.84 -9.83 7.56
N LEU A 82 -2.31 -9.89 6.31
CA LEU A 82 -3.10 -8.83 5.69
C LEU A 82 -4.58 -9.10 5.92
N THR A 83 -5.02 -8.90 7.16
CA THR A 83 -6.39 -9.24 7.61
C THR A 83 -7.20 -8.04 8.06
N ASP A 84 -6.59 -6.88 8.24
CA ASP A 84 -7.25 -5.67 8.74
C ASP A 84 -7.44 -4.68 7.58
N TYR A 85 -8.53 -4.85 6.86
CA TYR A 85 -8.91 -4.05 5.69
C TYR A 85 -9.28 -2.62 6.10
N ILE A 86 -8.77 -1.63 5.38
CA ILE A 86 -9.11 -0.21 5.59
C ILE A 86 -10.07 0.27 4.51
N SER A 87 -9.64 0.22 3.26
CA SER A 87 -10.41 0.73 2.13
C SER A 87 -9.77 0.29 0.82
N SER A 88 -10.46 0.60 -0.30
CA SER A 88 -9.89 0.47 -1.64
C SER A 88 -9.65 1.86 -2.20
N ILE A 89 -8.51 2.09 -2.83
CA ILE A 89 -8.27 3.38 -3.49
C ILE A 89 -9.07 3.46 -4.79
N SER A 90 -9.37 4.68 -5.23
CA SER A 90 -10.11 4.89 -6.47
C SER A 90 -9.30 4.50 -7.70
N GLU A 91 -9.99 4.30 -8.84
CA GLU A 91 -9.31 4.03 -10.12
C GLU A 91 -8.38 5.19 -10.49
N ALA A 92 -8.82 6.42 -10.28
CA ALA A 92 -8.00 7.61 -10.56
C ALA A 92 -6.72 7.60 -9.72
N LYS A 93 -6.84 7.25 -8.43
CA LYS A 93 -5.69 7.17 -7.53
C LYS A 93 -4.79 6.00 -7.92
N MET A 94 -5.36 4.88 -8.34
CA MET A 94 -4.58 3.72 -8.81
C MET A 94 -3.79 4.07 -10.08
N GLU A 95 -4.32 4.90 -10.97
CA GLU A 95 -3.59 5.37 -12.15
C GLU A 95 -2.37 6.20 -11.74
N GLU A 96 -2.48 7.05 -10.72
CA GLU A 96 -1.33 7.78 -10.17
C GLU A 96 -0.27 6.80 -9.64
N VAL A 97 -0.71 5.75 -8.94
CA VAL A 97 0.19 4.71 -8.43
C VAL A 97 0.88 3.97 -9.58
N ASN A 98 0.14 3.61 -10.63
CA ASN A 98 0.71 2.93 -11.79
C ASN A 98 1.80 3.78 -12.45
N THR A 99 1.57 5.08 -12.59
CA THR A 99 2.58 6.00 -13.12
C THR A 99 3.81 6.05 -12.23
N ALA A 100 3.61 6.15 -10.90
CA ALA A 100 4.70 6.16 -9.94
C ALA A 100 5.50 4.86 -9.96
N LEU A 101 4.83 3.71 -10.11
CA LEU A 101 5.48 2.41 -10.22
C LEU A 101 6.33 2.29 -11.48
N ARG A 102 5.85 2.79 -12.62
CA ARG A 102 6.63 2.80 -13.86
C ARG A 102 7.93 3.58 -13.67
N ILE A 103 7.86 4.71 -13.00
CA ILE A 103 9.03 5.53 -12.69
C ILE A 103 9.96 4.79 -11.73
N ALA A 104 9.42 4.28 -10.63
CA ALA A 104 10.21 3.62 -9.57
C ALA A 104 10.95 2.39 -10.11
N LEU A 105 10.32 1.63 -11.00
CA LEU A 105 10.87 0.39 -11.54
C LEU A 105 11.55 0.58 -12.90
N ALA A 106 11.53 1.80 -13.44
CA ALA A 106 12.10 2.14 -14.75
C ALA A 106 11.51 1.26 -15.87
N VAL A 107 10.20 1.01 -15.82
CA VAL A 107 9.48 0.27 -16.87
C VAL A 107 8.49 1.19 -17.56
N GLU A 108 8.22 0.90 -18.82
CA GLU A 108 7.33 1.71 -19.66
C GLU A 108 5.87 1.25 -19.60
#